data_4e99159155e4b43b6a0cbcf24cf7f98f
#
_entry.id   4e99159155e4b43b6a0cbcf24cf7f98f
#
_cell.length_a   1.000
_cell.length_b   1.000
_cell.length_c   1.000
_cell.angle_alpha   90.00
_cell.angle_beta   90.00
_cell.angle_gamma   90.00
#
_symmetry.space_group_name_H-M   'P 1'
#
loop_
_entity.id
_entity.type
_entity.pdbx_description
1 polymer ?
#
loop_
_entity_poly.entity_id
_entity_poly.type
_entity_poly.pdbx_seq_one_letter_code
_entity_poly.pdbx_strand_id
1 'polypeptide(L)'
;VDVIVEATPELAQSLSDSPGIRILSAPQDLVQVLAINKTRAPFDSLAVRQALALAVDREELIKLVALNYASPVGSHLAPTAPYYADMTWVYPHDPERAKALLAESGYPEGFSAVLTLPANYIFHVRTGEVLASQLAKVGINLRLELVDWPTWLERVYGQADFDLTVIGHVGRLDPAWTLHYYGPARPDYYFRRDWENPELNELLRLGATIADPKIRQSIYTVAQYLIAKDVVNVFLQAPHKILIFRDNVRGLKLIPLYALPLGEAEKI
;
A
#
# COMPACT_ATOMS: atom_id res chain seq x y z
N VAL A 1 3.24 -4.74 32.01
CA VAL A 1 2.95 -3.82 30.90
C VAL A 1 1.47 -3.54 30.90
N ASP A 2 1.10 -2.26 30.89
CA ASP A 2 -0.32 -1.86 30.92
C ASP A 2 -0.85 -1.55 29.50
N VAL A 3 0.04 -1.15 28.57
CA VAL A 3 -0.30 -0.81 27.20
C VAL A 3 0.77 -1.35 26.25
N ILE A 4 0.36 -1.99 25.17
CA ILE A 4 1.19 -2.39 24.03
C ILE A 4 0.76 -1.54 22.85
N VAL A 5 1.69 -0.71 22.36
CA VAL A 5 1.51 0.15 21.20
C VAL A 5 2.04 -0.58 19.97
N GLU A 6 1.33 -0.50 18.84
CA GLU A 6 1.71 -1.18 17.61
C GLU A 6 1.82 -2.71 17.76
N ALA A 7 0.80 -3.30 18.37
CA ALA A 7 0.70 -4.75 18.47
C ALA A 7 0.54 -5.40 17.10
N THR A 8 1.07 -6.62 16.95
CA THR A 8 0.87 -7.38 15.71
C THR A 8 -0.54 -7.96 15.63
N PRO A 9 -1.08 -8.22 14.44
CA PRO A 9 -2.36 -8.91 14.26
C PRO A 9 -2.46 -10.23 15.03
N GLU A 10 -1.38 -11.03 15.02
CA GLU A 10 -1.32 -12.33 15.72
C GLU A 10 -1.45 -12.16 17.24
N LEU A 11 -0.75 -11.15 17.80
CA LEU A 11 -0.84 -10.88 19.24
C LEU A 11 -2.26 -10.41 19.60
N ALA A 12 -2.86 -9.55 18.78
CA ALA A 12 -4.24 -9.13 19.00
C ALA A 12 -5.21 -10.32 18.97
N GLN A 13 -5.07 -11.21 17.99
CA GLN A 13 -5.90 -12.40 17.89
C GLN A 13 -5.70 -13.32 19.08
N SER A 14 -4.46 -13.55 19.51
CA SER A 14 -4.16 -14.44 20.66
C SER A 14 -4.67 -13.92 22.00
N LEU A 15 -4.88 -12.62 22.13
CA LEU A 15 -5.35 -11.96 23.35
C LEU A 15 -6.83 -11.52 23.27
N SER A 16 -7.54 -11.79 22.18
CA SER A 16 -8.93 -11.31 21.98
C SER A 16 -9.90 -11.75 23.06
N ASP A 17 -9.73 -12.97 23.58
CA ASP A 17 -10.59 -13.57 24.59
C ASP A 17 -9.98 -13.52 26.01
N SER A 18 -8.86 -12.81 26.20
CA SER A 18 -8.16 -12.75 27.47
C SER A 18 -8.87 -11.82 28.46
N PRO A 19 -9.27 -12.30 29.66
CA PRO A 19 -9.89 -11.45 30.66
C PRO A 19 -9.01 -10.27 31.06
N GLY A 20 -9.62 -9.08 31.24
CA GLY A 20 -8.90 -7.89 31.66
C GLY A 20 -8.04 -7.23 30.56
N ILE A 21 -8.19 -7.67 29.30
CA ILE A 21 -7.51 -7.10 28.14
C ILE A 21 -8.53 -6.43 27.21
N ARG A 22 -8.18 -5.29 26.68
CA ARG A 22 -8.94 -4.57 25.66
C ARG A 22 -8.08 -4.34 24.43
N ILE A 23 -8.71 -4.43 23.26
CA ILE A 23 -8.05 -4.21 21.96
C ILE A 23 -8.78 -3.09 21.24
N LEU A 24 -8.05 -2.06 20.84
CA LEU A 24 -8.51 -1.03 19.90
C LEU A 24 -7.77 -1.23 18.59
N SER A 25 -8.51 -1.20 17.50
CA SER A 25 -7.96 -1.27 16.14
C SER A 25 -8.65 -0.22 15.27
N ALA A 26 -7.85 0.52 14.52
CA ALA A 26 -8.36 1.49 13.56
C ALA A 26 -7.39 1.64 12.37
N PRO A 27 -7.89 1.94 11.17
CA PRO A 27 -7.03 2.26 10.04
C PRO A 27 -6.07 3.40 10.40
N GLN A 28 -4.82 3.27 9.96
CA GLN A 28 -3.82 4.34 10.04
C GLN A 28 -3.56 4.93 8.67
N ASP A 29 -2.96 6.11 8.62
CA ASP A 29 -2.57 6.75 7.37
C ASP A 29 -1.25 6.13 6.85
N LEU A 30 -1.34 4.87 6.44
CA LEU A 30 -0.28 4.11 5.82
C LEU A 30 -0.88 3.27 4.70
N VAL A 31 -0.24 3.30 3.54
CA VAL A 31 -0.61 2.47 2.38
C VAL A 31 0.54 1.55 2.01
N GLN A 32 0.28 0.25 1.98
CA GLN A 32 1.20 -0.74 1.46
C GLN A 32 0.99 -0.93 -0.04
N VAL A 33 2.08 -0.91 -0.79
CA VAL A 33 2.07 -1.03 -2.24
C VAL A 33 3.01 -2.13 -2.72
N LEU A 34 2.67 -2.75 -3.85
CA LEU A 34 3.61 -3.42 -4.71
C LEU A 34 4.14 -2.36 -5.69
N ALA A 35 5.33 -1.86 -5.42
CA ALA A 35 5.99 -0.87 -6.28
C ALA A 35 6.62 -1.56 -7.48
N ILE A 36 6.48 -0.94 -8.64
CA ILE A 36 6.84 -1.49 -9.95
C ILE A 36 7.90 -0.63 -10.60
N ASN A 37 9.00 -1.23 -11.02
CA ASN A 37 10.01 -0.53 -11.80
C ASN A 37 9.65 -0.52 -13.28
N LYS A 38 9.09 0.58 -13.76
CA LYS A 38 8.63 0.75 -15.15
C LYS A 38 9.76 0.98 -16.15
N THR A 39 11.01 1.13 -15.70
CA THR A 39 12.18 1.25 -16.57
C THR A 39 12.65 -0.12 -17.08
N ARG A 40 12.04 -1.20 -16.62
CA ARG A 40 12.43 -2.59 -16.94
C ARG A 40 11.29 -3.34 -17.62
N ALA A 41 11.60 -4.01 -18.71
CA ALA A 41 10.67 -4.97 -19.30
C ALA A 41 10.47 -6.17 -18.33
N PRO A 42 9.26 -6.70 -18.25
CA PRO A 42 8.07 -6.35 -19.04
C PRO A 42 7.19 -5.24 -18.39
N PHE A 43 7.64 -4.60 -17.32
CA PHE A 43 6.85 -3.66 -16.52
C PHE A 43 6.70 -2.26 -17.15
N ASP A 44 7.43 -1.98 -18.24
CA ASP A 44 7.22 -0.82 -19.11
C ASP A 44 5.86 -0.89 -19.81
N SER A 45 5.34 -2.10 -20.09
CA SER A 45 4.00 -2.32 -20.64
C SER A 45 2.90 -2.02 -19.62
N LEU A 46 1.97 -1.11 -19.96
CA LEU A 46 0.78 -0.86 -19.13
C LEU A 46 -0.08 -2.13 -18.99
N ALA A 47 -0.26 -2.90 -20.06
CA ALA A 47 -1.08 -4.11 -20.04
C ALA A 47 -0.52 -5.16 -19.06
N VAL A 48 0.80 -5.31 -18.96
CA VAL A 48 1.44 -6.18 -17.97
C VAL A 48 1.20 -5.68 -16.56
N ARG A 49 1.28 -4.36 -16.31
CA ARG A 49 0.97 -3.79 -15.00
C ARG A 49 -0.50 -3.94 -14.62
N GLN A 50 -1.41 -3.83 -15.61
CA GLN A 50 -2.85 -4.10 -15.42
C GLN A 50 -3.08 -5.57 -15.05
N ALA A 51 -2.37 -6.49 -15.70
CA ALA A 51 -2.44 -7.91 -15.36
C ALA A 51 -1.98 -8.17 -13.91
N LEU A 52 -0.89 -7.52 -13.45
CA LEU A 52 -0.48 -7.58 -12.04
C LEU A 52 -1.59 -7.11 -11.10
N ALA A 53 -2.24 -5.97 -11.41
CA ALA A 53 -3.28 -5.40 -10.57
C ALA A 53 -4.54 -6.28 -10.48
N LEU A 54 -4.94 -6.91 -11.60
CA LEU A 54 -6.07 -7.83 -11.68
C LEU A 54 -5.80 -9.18 -11.01
N ALA A 55 -4.54 -9.63 -11.00
CA ALA A 55 -4.15 -10.91 -10.39
C ALA A 55 -4.12 -10.87 -8.85
N VAL A 56 -4.11 -9.67 -8.24
CA VAL A 56 -4.05 -9.51 -6.79
C VAL A 56 -5.43 -9.57 -6.16
N ASP A 57 -5.67 -10.60 -5.33
CA ASP A 57 -6.80 -10.68 -4.42
C ASP A 57 -6.47 -9.97 -3.11
N ARG A 58 -6.98 -8.74 -2.95
CA ARG A 58 -6.76 -7.92 -1.77
C ARG A 58 -7.42 -8.48 -0.52
N GLU A 59 -8.57 -9.11 -0.66
CA GLU A 59 -9.31 -9.70 0.47
C GLU A 59 -8.58 -10.93 1.02
N GLU A 60 -8.14 -11.85 0.13
CA GLU A 60 -7.31 -12.99 0.53
C GLU A 60 -5.99 -12.52 1.17
N LEU A 61 -5.33 -11.52 0.58
CA LEU A 61 -4.10 -10.95 1.11
C LEU A 61 -4.29 -10.39 2.53
N ILE A 62 -5.32 -9.58 2.75
CA ILE A 62 -5.64 -9.00 4.07
C ILE A 62 -5.93 -10.11 5.09
N LYS A 63 -6.69 -11.11 4.70
CA LYS A 63 -7.03 -12.25 5.56
C LYS A 63 -5.78 -13.02 5.99
N LEU A 64 -4.86 -13.29 5.05
CA LEU A 64 -3.67 -14.12 5.31
C LEU A 64 -2.55 -13.35 6.01
N VAL A 65 -2.35 -12.07 5.67
CA VAL A 65 -1.22 -11.28 6.18
C VAL A 65 -1.60 -10.44 7.40
N ALA A 66 -2.76 -9.79 7.35
CA ALA A 66 -3.20 -8.84 8.37
C ALA A 66 -4.27 -9.42 9.32
N LEU A 67 -4.70 -10.68 9.16
CA LEU A 67 -5.75 -11.31 9.97
C LEU A 67 -7.01 -10.41 10.10
N ASN A 68 -7.38 -9.74 9.01
CA ASN A 68 -8.44 -8.73 8.89
C ASN A 68 -8.18 -7.39 9.62
N TYR A 69 -6.95 -7.16 10.13
CA TYR A 69 -6.56 -5.85 10.67
C TYR A 69 -5.95 -4.95 9.58
N ALA A 70 -6.64 -4.83 8.44
CA ALA A 70 -6.31 -3.90 7.37
C ALA A 70 -7.57 -3.58 6.55
N SER A 71 -7.51 -2.52 5.75
CA SER A 71 -8.53 -2.16 4.78
C SER A 71 -7.96 -2.25 3.36
N PRO A 72 -8.70 -2.78 2.37
CA PRO A 72 -8.24 -2.78 0.99
C PRO A 72 -8.17 -1.34 0.47
N VAL A 73 -7.18 -1.06 -0.40
CA VAL A 73 -7.03 0.24 -1.03
C VAL A 73 -6.73 0.10 -2.51
N GLY A 74 -7.24 1.02 -3.32
CA GLY A 74 -7.00 1.08 -4.76
C GLY A 74 -6.21 2.33 -5.19
N SER A 75 -5.80 3.18 -4.23
CA SER A 75 -4.99 4.38 -4.48
C SER A 75 -3.99 4.60 -3.34
N HIS A 76 -3.13 5.61 -3.47
CA HIS A 76 -2.10 5.90 -2.46
C HIS A 76 -2.61 6.77 -1.30
N LEU A 77 -3.89 6.73 -1.01
CA LEU A 77 -4.47 7.32 0.19
C LEU A 77 -5.14 6.22 1.02
N ALA A 78 -4.97 6.29 2.33
CA ALA A 78 -5.66 5.41 3.27
C ALA A 78 -7.11 5.88 3.50
N PRO A 79 -8.05 5.01 3.91
CA PRO A 79 -9.44 5.39 4.16
C PRO A 79 -9.62 6.52 5.20
N THR A 80 -8.63 6.74 6.06
CA THR A 80 -8.58 7.81 7.06
C THR A 80 -8.06 9.14 6.53
N ALA A 81 -7.45 9.15 5.34
CA ALA A 81 -6.90 10.36 4.76
C ALA A 81 -8.03 11.29 4.26
N PRO A 82 -7.90 12.62 4.45
CA PRO A 82 -8.79 13.58 3.81
C PRO A 82 -8.80 13.37 2.29
N TYR A 83 -9.98 13.53 1.69
CA TYR A 83 -10.18 13.38 0.24
C TYR A 83 -9.93 11.97 -0.31
N TYR A 84 -9.85 10.95 0.55
CA TYR A 84 -9.83 9.56 0.10
C TYR A 84 -11.01 9.27 -0.85
N ALA A 85 -10.72 8.52 -1.91
CA ALA A 85 -11.72 7.95 -2.79
C ALA A 85 -11.38 6.48 -3.00
N ASP A 86 -12.37 5.60 -2.86
CA ASP A 86 -12.15 4.18 -3.12
C ASP A 86 -11.92 3.96 -4.62
N MET A 87 -10.78 3.37 -4.95
CA MET A 87 -10.36 3.01 -6.31
C MET A 87 -10.16 1.49 -6.46
N THR A 88 -10.61 0.67 -5.51
CA THR A 88 -10.47 -0.79 -5.57
C THR A 88 -11.22 -1.39 -6.76
N TRP A 89 -12.27 -0.73 -7.21
CA TRP A 89 -13.09 -1.11 -8.35
C TRP A 89 -12.41 -0.94 -9.72
N VAL A 90 -11.31 -0.17 -9.81
CA VAL A 90 -10.61 0.08 -11.08
C VAL A 90 -9.98 -1.20 -11.62
N TYR A 91 -9.41 -2.01 -10.73
CA TYR A 91 -8.89 -3.34 -11.04
C TYR A 91 -9.37 -4.33 -9.95
N PRO A 92 -10.61 -4.84 -10.07
CA PRO A 92 -11.08 -5.93 -9.22
C PRO A 92 -10.29 -7.21 -9.52
N HIS A 93 -10.25 -8.15 -8.57
CA HIS A 93 -9.58 -9.43 -8.78
C HIS A 93 -10.23 -10.21 -9.94
N ASP A 94 -9.47 -10.39 -11.01
CA ASP A 94 -9.88 -11.12 -12.23
C ASP A 94 -8.65 -11.80 -12.85
N PRO A 95 -8.27 -12.99 -12.38
CA PRO A 95 -7.10 -13.72 -12.85
C PRO A 95 -7.23 -14.18 -14.32
N GLU A 96 -8.43 -14.40 -14.82
CA GLU A 96 -8.60 -14.80 -16.22
C GLU A 96 -8.36 -13.62 -17.16
N ARG A 97 -8.82 -12.43 -16.81
CA ARG A 97 -8.49 -11.22 -17.57
C ARG A 97 -7.00 -10.88 -17.46
N ALA A 98 -6.36 -11.15 -16.30
CA ALA A 98 -4.92 -10.99 -16.14
C ALA A 98 -4.14 -11.88 -17.12
N LYS A 99 -4.48 -13.16 -17.22
CA LYS A 99 -3.86 -14.09 -18.19
C LYS A 99 -4.05 -13.63 -19.63
N ALA A 100 -5.26 -13.17 -19.99
CA ALA A 100 -5.53 -12.67 -21.31
C ALA A 100 -4.64 -11.46 -21.66
N LEU A 101 -4.50 -10.50 -20.74
CA LEU A 101 -3.62 -9.33 -20.95
C LEU A 101 -2.14 -9.72 -21.07
N LEU A 102 -1.68 -10.71 -20.32
CA LEU A 102 -0.31 -11.23 -20.46
C LEU A 102 -0.10 -11.86 -21.84
N ALA A 103 -1.03 -12.68 -22.31
CA ALA A 103 -0.94 -13.29 -23.64
C ALA A 103 -0.97 -12.23 -24.75
N GLU A 104 -1.87 -11.25 -24.68
CA GLU A 104 -1.96 -10.10 -25.59
C GLU A 104 -0.66 -9.27 -25.60
N SER A 105 0.09 -9.26 -24.47
CA SER A 105 1.36 -8.54 -24.30
C SER A 105 2.60 -9.36 -24.71
N GLY A 106 2.43 -10.57 -25.26
CA GLY A 106 3.53 -11.42 -25.70
C GLY A 106 4.06 -12.38 -24.62
N TYR A 107 3.34 -12.56 -23.51
CA TYR A 107 3.70 -13.47 -22.41
C TYR A 107 2.63 -14.53 -22.15
N PRO A 108 2.24 -15.36 -23.15
CA PRO A 108 1.18 -16.37 -22.98
C PRO A 108 1.52 -17.43 -21.92
N GLU A 109 2.82 -17.72 -21.71
CA GLU A 109 3.32 -18.65 -20.69
C GLU A 109 3.75 -17.91 -19.40
N GLY A 110 3.50 -16.60 -19.32
CA GLY A 110 3.95 -15.76 -18.23
C GLY A 110 5.43 -15.40 -18.30
N PHE A 111 6.00 -15.01 -17.17
CA PHE A 111 7.42 -14.63 -17.04
C PHE A 111 7.89 -14.77 -15.59
N SER A 112 9.21 -14.64 -15.39
CA SER A 112 9.81 -14.59 -14.05
C SER A 112 10.34 -13.20 -13.74
N ALA A 113 10.23 -12.78 -12.47
CA ALA A 113 10.75 -11.51 -11.98
C ALA A 113 11.27 -11.63 -10.53
N VAL A 114 12.00 -10.63 -10.07
CA VAL A 114 12.52 -10.56 -8.71
C VAL A 114 11.65 -9.64 -7.86
N LEU A 115 11.21 -10.14 -6.71
CA LEU A 115 10.56 -9.35 -5.68
C LEU A 115 11.56 -9.09 -4.56
N THR A 116 12.17 -7.90 -4.55
CA THR A 116 13.14 -7.48 -3.55
C THR A 116 12.42 -6.95 -2.30
N LEU A 117 12.69 -7.53 -1.14
CA LEU A 117 11.96 -7.26 0.10
C LEU A 117 12.93 -6.89 1.24
N PRO A 118 12.61 -5.87 2.06
CA PRO A 118 13.39 -5.54 3.25
C PRO A 118 13.15 -6.58 4.35
N ALA A 119 14.14 -7.41 4.63
CA ALA A 119 14.04 -8.58 5.51
C ALA A 119 13.61 -8.29 6.95
N ASN A 120 13.91 -7.09 7.46
CA ASN A 120 13.54 -6.66 8.81
C ASN A 120 12.07 -6.24 8.95
N TYR A 121 11.33 -6.12 7.84
CA TYR A 121 9.89 -5.80 7.84
C TYR A 121 9.07 -7.06 7.51
N ILE A 122 8.89 -7.94 8.51
CA ILE A 122 8.20 -9.23 8.35
C ILE A 122 6.82 -9.09 7.70
N PHE A 123 6.10 -8.01 7.98
CA PHE A 123 4.81 -7.74 7.35
C PHE A 123 4.92 -7.61 5.82
N HIS A 124 5.98 -6.96 5.31
CA HIS A 124 6.23 -6.85 3.88
C HIS A 124 6.69 -8.18 3.27
N VAL A 125 7.48 -8.96 4.02
CA VAL A 125 7.93 -10.30 3.59
C VAL A 125 6.72 -11.22 3.40
N ARG A 126 5.85 -11.33 4.40
CA ARG A 126 4.61 -12.14 4.31
C ARG A 126 3.69 -11.68 3.17
N THR A 127 3.57 -10.37 2.97
CA THR A 127 2.83 -9.84 1.81
C THR A 127 3.44 -10.32 0.50
N GLY A 128 4.76 -10.30 0.39
CA GLY A 128 5.48 -10.79 -0.79
C GLY A 128 5.28 -12.28 -1.05
N GLU A 129 5.23 -13.10 0.00
CA GLU A 129 4.94 -14.55 -0.11
C GLU A 129 3.53 -14.81 -0.65
N VAL A 130 2.52 -14.09 -0.14
CA VAL A 130 1.15 -14.20 -0.64
C VAL A 130 1.04 -13.72 -2.09
N LEU A 131 1.67 -12.58 -2.42
CA LEU A 131 1.71 -12.07 -3.80
C LEU A 131 2.38 -13.07 -4.76
N ALA A 132 3.49 -13.69 -4.36
CA ALA A 132 4.15 -14.71 -5.17
C ALA A 132 3.22 -15.89 -5.47
N SER A 133 2.44 -16.34 -4.48
CA SER A 133 1.44 -17.40 -4.67
C SER A 133 0.29 -16.97 -5.58
N GLN A 134 -0.22 -15.74 -5.44
CA GLN A 134 -1.33 -15.24 -6.27
C GLN A 134 -0.87 -15.03 -7.72
N LEU A 135 0.27 -14.40 -7.94
CA LEU A 135 0.81 -14.09 -9.27
C LEU A 135 1.23 -15.35 -10.04
N ALA A 136 1.68 -16.39 -9.34
CA ALA A 136 1.98 -17.68 -9.96
C ALA A 136 0.73 -18.31 -10.62
N LYS A 137 -0.48 -18.07 -10.12
CA LYS A 137 -1.74 -18.56 -10.69
C LYS A 137 -2.01 -18.01 -12.10
N VAL A 138 -1.39 -16.88 -12.43
CA VAL A 138 -1.50 -16.24 -13.76
C VAL A 138 -0.21 -16.36 -14.59
N GLY A 139 0.79 -17.16 -14.16
CA GLY A 139 2.04 -17.39 -14.87
C GLY A 139 3.17 -16.43 -14.51
N ILE A 140 2.99 -15.51 -13.55
CA ILE A 140 4.05 -14.60 -13.10
C ILE A 140 4.79 -15.24 -11.91
N ASN A 141 6.01 -15.73 -12.13
CA ASN A 141 6.80 -16.44 -11.14
C ASN A 141 7.78 -15.49 -10.45
N LEU A 142 7.53 -15.18 -9.18
CA LEU A 142 8.36 -14.29 -8.39
C LEU A 142 9.43 -15.06 -7.61
N ARG A 143 10.70 -14.67 -7.81
CA ARG A 143 11.79 -15.05 -6.93
C ARG A 143 11.90 -14.00 -5.82
N LEU A 144 11.70 -14.40 -4.56
CA LEU A 144 11.85 -13.51 -3.41
C LEU A 144 13.34 -13.28 -3.12
N GLU A 145 13.74 -12.02 -3.02
CA GLU A 145 15.08 -11.61 -2.64
C GLU A 145 15.00 -10.78 -1.34
N LEU A 146 15.46 -11.35 -0.24
CA LEU A 146 15.48 -10.66 1.05
C LEU A 146 16.81 -9.92 1.21
N VAL A 147 16.72 -8.61 1.46
CA VAL A 147 17.88 -7.74 1.69
C VAL A 147 17.71 -6.98 3.01
N ASP A 148 18.81 -6.58 3.62
CA ASP A 148 18.75 -5.71 4.79
C ASP A 148 18.27 -4.29 4.43
N TRP A 149 17.86 -3.51 5.43
CA TRP A 149 17.30 -2.18 5.20
C TRP A 149 18.29 -1.19 4.55
N PRO A 150 19.57 -1.11 4.94
CA PRO A 150 20.56 -0.28 4.24
C PRO A 150 20.69 -0.64 2.75
N THR A 151 20.80 -1.92 2.43
CA THR A 151 20.86 -2.42 1.04
C THR A 151 19.58 -2.07 0.26
N TRP A 152 18.41 -2.20 0.90
CA TRP A 152 17.15 -1.80 0.27
C TRP A 152 17.11 -0.29 -0.05
N LEU A 153 17.54 0.54 0.91
CA LEU A 153 17.62 2.00 0.71
C LEU A 153 18.58 2.39 -0.42
N GLU A 154 19.72 1.71 -0.52
CA GLU A 154 20.68 1.99 -1.57
C GLU A 154 20.18 1.51 -2.94
N ARG A 155 19.89 0.21 -3.07
CA ARG A 155 19.55 -0.42 -4.36
C ARG A 155 18.18 -0.02 -4.86
N VAL A 156 17.13 -0.20 -4.03
CA VAL A 156 15.75 0.02 -4.45
C VAL A 156 15.42 1.50 -4.47
N TYR A 157 15.56 2.17 -3.32
CA TYR A 157 15.13 3.56 -3.18
C TYR A 157 16.06 4.53 -3.92
N GLY A 158 17.37 4.38 -3.76
CA GLY A 158 18.38 5.30 -4.32
C GLY A 158 18.65 5.06 -5.80
N GLN A 159 18.93 3.82 -6.18
CA GLN A 159 19.36 3.45 -7.54
C GLN A 159 18.21 2.99 -8.44
N ALA A 160 17.04 2.65 -7.88
CA ALA A 160 15.95 1.96 -8.57
C ALA A 160 16.41 0.64 -9.23
N ASP A 161 17.33 -0.08 -8.58
CA ASP A 161 17.81 -1.39 -9.00
C ASP A 161 16.92 -2.49 -8.40
N PHE A 162 15.77 -2.71 -8.98
CA PHE A 162 14.78 -3.72 -8.61
C PHE A 162 13.81 -3.97 -9.77
N ASP A 163 13.07 -5.06 -9.74
CA ASP A 163 11.94 -5.30 -10.63
C ASP A 163 10.63 -4.91 -9.92
N LEU A 164 10.38 -5.54 -8.78
CA LEU A 164 9.23 -5.32 -7.88
C LEU A 164 9.71 -5.22 -6.43
N THR A 165 8.97 -4.46 -5.59
CA THR A 165 9.20 -4.43 -4.15
C THR A 165 7.89 -4.17 -3.40
N VAL A 166 7.75 -4.71 -2.18
CA VAL A 166 6.65 -4.37 -1.27
C VAL A 166 7.16 -3.43 -0.20
N ILE A 167 6.48 -2.31 -0.02
CA ILE A 167 6.79 -1.30 0.99
C ILE A 167 5.54 -0.58 1.46
N GLY A 168 5.58 0.00 2.66
CA GLY A 168 4.54 0.87 3.20
C GLY A 168 4.95 2.33 3.16
N HIS A 169 4.06 3.21 2.75
CA HIS A 169 4.25 4.65 2.82
C HIS A 169 3.29 5.25 3.84
N VAL A 170 3.86 5.92 4.83
CA VAL A 170 3.08 6.69 5.81
C VAL A 170 2.60 7.97 5.14
N GLY A 171 1.29 8.18 5.16
CA GLY A 171 0.68 9.40 4.69
C GLY A 171 0.84 10.57 5.65
N ARG A 172 0.32 11.69 5.23
CA ARG A 172 0.16 12.90 6.04
C ARG A 172 -1.23 13.45 5.79
N LEU A 173 -1.76 14.22 6.72
CA LEU A 173 -3.14 14.69 6.70
C LEU A 173 -3.55 15.45 5.43
N ASP A 174 -2.62 16.02 4.66
CA ASP A 174 -2.93 16.62 3.36
C ASP A 174 -2.47 15.70 2.22
N PRO A 175 -3.36 15.32 1.29
CA PRO A 175 -3.05 14.45 0.14
C PRO A 175 -1.93 14.98 -0.75
N ALA A 176 -1.74 16.30 -0.81
CA ALA A 176 -0.64 16.89 -1.57
C ALA A 176 0.72 16.33 -1.16
N TRP A 177 0.90 15.96 0.11
CA TRP A 177 2.14 15.36 0.59
C TRP A 177 2.34 13.92 0.10
N THR A 178 1.29 13.12 0.08
CA THR A 178 1.38 11.73 -0.37
C THR A 178 1.43 11.65 -1.88
N LEU A 179 0.55 12.42 -2.56
CA LEU A 179 0.45 12.35 -4.02
C LEU A 179 1.57 13.10 -4.76
N HIS A 180 2.38 13.94 -4.06
CA HIS A 180 3.54 14.60 -4.70
C HIS A 180 4.59 13.61 -5.23
N TYR A 181 4.63 12.38 -4.71
CA TYR A 181 5.50 11.33 -5.23
C TYR A 181 5.23 10.98 -6.70
N TYR A 182 4.02 11.28 -7.18
CA TYR A 182 3.57 11.06 -8.56
C TYR A 182 3.73 12.29 -9.44
N GLY A 183 4.00 13.45 -8.84
CA GLY A 183 4.10 14.74 -9.51
C GLY A 183 5.49 15.08 -10.03
N PRO A 184 5.63 16.20 -10.74
CA PRO A 184 6.88 16.59 -11.40
C PRO A 184 7.99 16.99 -10.42
N ALA A 185 7.67 17.25 -9.14
CA ALA A 185 8.66 17.61 -8.13
C ALA A 185 9.59 16.43 -7.73
N ARG A 186 9.23 15.19 -8.09
CA ARG A 186 9.99 13.97 -7.79
C ARG A 186 10.14 13.07 -9.01
N PRO A 187 10.75 13.57 -10.12
CA PRO A 187 10.84 12.78 -11.37
C PRO A 187 11.60 11.47 -11.19
N ASP A 188 12.62 11.47 -10.33
CA ASP A 188 13.49 10.30 -10.10
C ASP A 188 13.03 9.42 -8.94
N TYR A 189 11.81 9.63 -8.41
CA TYR A 189 11.33 8.77 -7.33
C TYR A 189 11.27 7.32 -7.80
N TYR A 190 11.78 6.37 -7.00
CA TYR A 190 12.13 5.00 -7.42
C TYR A 190 11.01 4.25 -8.18
N PHE A 191 9.73 4.48 -7.86
CA PHE A 191 8.60 3.88 -8.57
C PHE A 191 7.98 4.79 -9.65
N ARG A 192 8.47 6.04 -9.81
CA ARG A 192 7.92 7.00 -10.78
C ARG A 192 8.72 7.07 -12.08
N ARG A 193 9.96 6.64 -12.09
CA ARG A 193 10.87 6.72 -13.25
C ARG A 193 10.17 6.22 -14.52
N ASP A 194 10.41 6.92 -15.63
CA ASP A 194 9.84 6.67 -16.95
C ASP A 194 8.30 6.64 -16.99
N TRP A 195 7.65 7.32 -16.03
CA TRP A 195 6.22 7.55 -16.07
C TRP A 195 5.90 9.03 -15.80
N GLU A 196 5.04 9.60 -16.62
CA GLU A 196 4.53 10.95 -16.46
C GLU A 196 3.08 11.03 -16.95
N ASN A 197 2.29 11.85 -16.26
CA ASN A 197 0.93 12.15 -16.65
C ASN A 197 0.70 13.68 -16.49
N PRO A 198 0.67 14.45 -17.61
CA PRO A 198 0.50 15.90 -17.56
C PRO A 198 -0.82 16.34 -16.92
N GLU A 199 -1.91 15.59 -17.12
CA GLU A 199 -3.20 15.88 -16.49
C GLU A 199 -3.10 15.74 -14.97
N LEU A 200 -2.45 14.68 -14.48
CA LEU A 200 -2.19 14.51 -13.05
C LEU A 200 -1.34 15.66 -12.49
N ASN A 201 -0.30 16.07 -13.20
CA ASN A 201 0.56 17.18 -12.77
C ASN A 201 -0.25 18.47 -12.52
N GLU A 202 -1.19 18.78 -13.41
CA GLU A 202 -2.06 19.94 -13.25
C GLU A 202 -3.07 19.76 -12.10
N LEU A 203 -3.66 18.59 -11.95
CA LEU A 203 -4.55 18.29 -10.83
C LEU A 203 -3.82 18.41 -9.47
N LEU A 204 -2.60 17.92 -9.36
CA LEU A 204 -1.80 18.06 -8.13
C LEU A 204 -1.49 19.52 -7.81
N ARG A 205 -1.16 20.32 -8.82
CA ARG A 205 -0.95 21.78 -8.68
C ARG A 205 -2.21 22.49 -8.20
N LEU A 206 -3.36 22.21 -8.82
CA LEU A 206 -4.65 22.78 -8.43
C LEU A 206 -5.06 22.35 -7.02
N GLY A 207 -4.95 21.06 -6.69
CA GLY A 207 -5.28 20.54 -5.37
C GLY A 207 -4.45 21.13 -4.23
N ALA A 208 -3.22 21.55 -4.51
CA ALA A 208 -2.36 22.23 -3.54
C ALA A 208 -2.69 23.73 -3.35
N THR A 209 -3.36 24.36 -4.32
CA THR A 209 -3.60 25.83 -4.33
C THR A 209 -5.05 26.22 -4.02
N ILE A 210 -6.01 25.37 -4.32
CA ILE A 210 -7.43 25.63 -4.12
C ILE A 210 -7.80 25.37 -2.64
N ALA A 211 -8.48 26.31 -2.01
CA ALA A 211 -8.90 26.20 -0.60
C ALA A 211 -10.27 25.53 -0.41
N ASP A 212 -11.16 25.56 -1.42
CA ASP A 212 -12.52 24.99 -1.32
C ASP A 212 -12.46 23.45 -1.17
N PRO A 213 -12.97 22.89 -0.05
CA PRO A 213 -12.87 21.46 0.20
C PRO A 213 -13.62 20.58 -0.81
N LYS A 214 -14.72 21.06 -1.38
CA LYS A 214 -15.51 20.29 -2.35
C LYS A 214 -14.79 20.21 -3.70
N ILE A 215 -14.19 21.31 -4.12
CA ILE A 215 -13.38 21.36 -5.33
C ILE A 215 -12.13 20.49 -5.14
N ARG A 216 -11.45 20.59 -4.01
CA ARG A 216 -10.31 19.73 -3.68
C ARG A 216 -10.68 18.24 -3.68
N GLN A 217 -11.85 17.87 -3.14
CA GLN A 217 -12.33 16.48 -3.17
C GLN A 217 -12.43 15.98 -4.63
N SER A 218 -13.03 16.77 -5.51
CA SER A 218 -13.16 16.39 -6.93
C SER A 218 -11.80 16.25 -7.61
N ILE A 219 -10.89 17.19 -7.38
CA ILE A 219 -9.53 17.16 -7.93
C ILE A 219 -8.79 15.91 -7.48
N TYR A 220 -8.75 15.64 -6.16
CA TYR A 220 -8.02 14.48 -5.65
C TYR A 220 -8.70 13.15 -5.97
N THR A 221 -10.01 13.12 -6.19
CA THR A 221 -10.70 11.93 -6.70
C THR A 221 -10.21 11.58 -8.10
N VAL A 222 -10.13 12.56 -9.01
CA VAL A 222 -9.62 12.32 -10.37
C VAL A 222 -8.13 11.98 -10.33
N ALA A 223 -7.34 12.65 -9.51
CA ALA A 223 -5.91 12.34 -9.36
C ALA A 223 -5.68 10.89 -8.91
N GLN A 224 -6.42 10.42 -7.90
CA GLN A 224 -6.36 9.02 -7.44
C GLN A 224 -6.76 8.04 -8.54
N TYR A 225 -7.79 8.36 -9.31
CA TYR A 225 -8.22 7.53 -10.44
C TYR A 225 -7.13 7.42 -11.52
N LEU A 226 -6.48 8.51 -11.92
CA LEU A 226 -5.41 8.48 -12.92
C LEU A 226 -4.22 7.64 -12.46
N ILE A 227 -3.80 7.79 -11.20
CA ILE A 227 -2.72 7.00 -10.62
C ILE A 227 -3.07 5.50 -10.59
N ALA A 228 -4.31 5.17 -10.20
CA ALA A 228 -4.79 3.79 -10.18
C ALA A 228 -4.89 3.22 -11.60
N LYS A 229 -5.51 3.95 -12.55
CA LYS A 229 -5.71 3.54 -13.94
C LYS A 229 -4.40 3.22 -14.66
N ASP A 230 -3.37 4.03 -14.43
CA ASP A 230 -2.05 3.85 -15.07
C ASP A 230 -1.20 2.76 -14.38
N VAL A 231 -1.72 2.17 -13.30
CA VAL A 231 -1.03 1.18 -12.47
C VAL A 231 0.42 1.60 -12.21
N VAL A 232 0.58 2.80 -11.66
CA VAL A 232 1.93 3.27 -11.29
C VAL A 232 2.53 2.37 -10.22
N ASN A 233 1.68 1.88 -9.32
CA ASN A 233 1.90 0.80 -8.36
C ASN A 233 0.63 -0.04 -8.25
N VAL A 234 0.71 -1.27 -7.75
CA VAL A 234 -0.46 -1.98 -7.26
C VAL A 234 -0.66 -1.61 -5.79
N PHE A 235 -1.78 -0.98 -5.48
CA PHE A 235 -2.17 -0.63 -4.12
C PHE A 235 -2.80 -1.85 -3.46
N LEU A 236 -2.35 -2.19 -2.27
CA LEU A 236 -2.69 -3.45 -1.60
C LEU A 236 -3.66 -3.23 -0.45
N GLN A 237 -3.16 -2.65 0.63
CA GLN A 237 -3.89 -2.49 1.88
C GLN A 237 -3.41 -1.29 2.69
N ALA A 238 -4.29 -0.78 3.55
CA ALA A 238 -3.96 0.14 4.64
C ALA A 238 -4.03 -0.64 5.97
N PRO A 239 -2.89 -1.04 6.55
CA PRO A 239 -2.85 -1.76 7.81
C PRO A 239 -3.46 -0.93 8.95
N HIS A 240 -4.13 -1.61 9.88
CA HIS A 240 -4.64 -0.96 11.08
C HIS A 240 -3.54 -0.80 12.13
N LYS A 241 -3.61 0.29 12.85
CA LYS A 241 -2.91 0.44 14.12
C LYS A 241 -3.65 -0.37 15.18
N ILE A 242 -2.93 -1.19 15.93
CA ILE A 242 -3.51 -2.04 16.95
C ILE A 242 -2.90 -1.65 18.30
N LEU A 243 -3.77 -1.34 19.26
CA LEU A 243 -3.44 -1.02 20.62
C LEU A 243 -4.04 -2.07 21.54
N ILE A 244 -3.25 -2.68 22.39
CA ILE A 244 -3.68 -3.66 23.39
C ILE A 244 -3.38 -3.09 24.76
N PHE A 245 -4.35 -3.12 25.68
CA PHE A 245 -4.19 -2.54 27.01
C PHE A 245 -5.06 -3.24 28.04
N ARG A 246 -4.72 -3.06 29.33
CA ARG A 246 -5.50 -3.57 30.44
C ARG A 246 -6.80 -2.79 30.60
N ASP A 247 -7.85 -3.43 31.07
CA ASP A 247 -9.19 -2.84 31.27
C ASP A 247 -9.21 -1.74 32.32
N ASN A 248 -8.22 -1.68 33.22
CA ASN A 248 -8.01 -0.60 34.18
C ASN A 248 -7.30 0.62 33.58
N VAL A 249 -7.02 0.65 32.29
CA VAL A 249 -6.53 1.84 31.58
C VAL A 249 -7.66 2.44 30.76
N ARG A 250 -7.89 3.75 30.90
CA ARG A 250 -8.95 4.51 30.21
C ARG A 250 -8.37 5.69 29.44
N GLY A 251 -9.21 6.32 28.61
CA GLY A 251 -8.86 7.54 27.87
C GLY A 251 -7.92 7.34 26.67
N LEU A 252 -7.56 6.08 26.35
CA LEU A 252 -6.74 5.80 25.15
C LEU A 252 -7.57 5.95 23.87
N LYS A 253 -7.03 6.65 22.90
CA LYS A 253 -7.63 6.87 21.57
C LYS A 253 -6.63 6.57 20.48
N LEU A 254 -7.10 5.96 19.38
CA LEU A 254 -6.32 5.86 18.15
C LEU A 254 -6.57 7.07 17.26
N ILE A 255 -5.49 7.59 16.72
CA ILE A 255 -5.52 8.58 15.64
C ILE A 255 -4.76 8.00 14.42
N PRO A 256 -5.10 8.41 13.20
CA PRO A 256 -4.49 7.82 12.00
C PRO A 256 -3.00 8.16 11.82
N LEU A 257 -2.45 9.03 12.66
CA LEU A 257 -1.05 9.43 12.62
C LEU A 257 -0.14 8.50 13.42
N TYR A 258 1.17 8.58 13.16
CA TYR A 258 2.22 7.86 13.90
C TYR A 258 2.43 8.48 15.29
N ALA A 259 1.34 8.66 16.04
CA ALA A 259 1.32 9.21 17.39
C ALA A 259 0.27 8.50 18.24
N LEU A 260 0.45 8.53 19.54
CA LEU A 260 -0.55 8.09 20.52
C LEU A 260 -0.85 9.26 21.47
N PRO A 261 -2.06 9.84 21.42
CA PRO A 261 -2.44 10.88 22.35
C PRO A 261 -2.65 10.26 23.75
N LEU A 262 -1.87 10.71 24.73
CA LEU A 262 -1.91 10.23 26.12
C LEU A 262 -2.54 11.24 27.08
N GLY A 263 -2.93 12.44 26.62
CA GLY A 263 -3.41 13.52 27.49
C GLY A 263 -4.66 13.19 28.31
N GLU A 264 -5.45 12.21 27.89
CA GLU A 264 -6.65 11.73 28.57
C GLU A 264 -6.47 10.32 29.17
N ALA A 265 -5.26 9.74 29.03
CA ALA A 265 -5.00 8.38 29.51
C ALA A 265 -4.84 8.37 31.03
N GLU A 266 -5.57 7.49 31.69
CA GLU A 266 -5.50 7.29 33.16
C GLU A 266 -5.51 5.79 33.49
N LYS A 267 -4.87 5.45 34.60
CA LYS A 267 -4.91 4.11 35.19
C LYS A 267 -5.75 4.18 36.46
N ILE A 268 -6.79 3.36 36.54
CA ILE A 268 -7.73 3.27 37.68
C ILE A 268 -7.51 1.98 38.46
#